data_755d15bbbd0641cbb634583a1514d706
#
_entry.id   755d15bbbd0641cbb634583a1514d706
#
_cell.length_a   1.000
_cell.length_b   1.000
_cell.length_c   1.000
_cell.angle_alpha   90.00
_cell.angle_beta   90.00
_cell.angle_gamma   90.00
#
_symmetry.space_group_name_H-M   'P 1'
#
loop_
_entity.id
_entity.type
_entity.pdbx_description
1 polymer ?
#
loop_
_entity_poly.entity_id
_entity_poly.type
_entity_poly.pdbx_seq_one_letter_code
_entity_poly.pdbx_strand_id
1 'polypeptide(L)'
;MKPSPSPASRPLEAAQAALAAEHAAAYGYGVIGARTSPERAAEAREAYGNHLARRDSLTRTVREMGGSPRAAEAAYALPYEVRGPADAERLAAEIEERVAGAYSDLVRAAD
;
A
#
# COMPACT_ATOMS: atom_id res chain seq x y z
N MET A 1 15.47 12.46 -21.98
CA MET A 1 14.40 13.06 -21.17
C MET A 1 13.13 12.22 -21.31
N LYS A 2 12.53 11.85 -20.19
CA LYS A 2 11.28 11.12 -20.24
C LYS A 2 10.14 12.02 -20.66
N PRO A 3 9.27 11.59 -21.58
CA PRO A 3 8.10 12.39 -21.91
C PRO A 3 7.15 12.46 -20.71
N SER A 4 6.42 13.53 -20.59
CA SER A 4 5.36 13.63 -19.60
C SER A 4 4.26 12.61 -19.90
N PRO A 5 3.63 11.98 -18.86
CA PRO A 5 2.52 11.09 -19.09
C PRO A 5 1.39 11.79 -19.83
N SER A 6 0.77 11.09 -20.78
CA SER A 6 -0.43 11.61 -21.42
C SER A 6 -1.59 11.59 -20.42
N PRO A 7 -2.62 12.42 -20.60
CA PRO A 7 -3.81 12.36 -19.73
C PRO A 7 -4.44 10.97 -19.65
N ALA A 8 -4.36 10.17 -20.71
CA ALA A 8 -4.91 8.82 -20.75
C ALA A 8 -4.13 7.83 -19.87
N SER A 9 -2.83 8.07 -19.62
CA SER A 9 -1.99 7.20 -18.79
C SER A 9 -1.94 7.58 -17.32
N ARG A 10 -2.43 8.76 -16.95
CA ARG A 10 -2.42 9.21 -15.54
C ARG A 10 -3.23 8.31 -14.61
N PRO A 11 -4.46 7.87 -14.97
CA PRO A 11 -5.18 6.95 -14.11
C PRO A 11 -4.44 5.63 -13.92
N LEU A 12 -3.82 5.10 -14.98
CA LEU A 12 -3.06 3.86 -14.87
C LEU A 12 -1.85 4.02 -13.95
N GLU A 13 -1.10 5.11 -14.09
CA GLU A 13 0.05 5.37 -13.21
C GLU A 13 -0.38 5.51 -11.76
N ALA A 14 -1.49 6.21 -11.50
CA ALA A 14 -2.01 6.38 -10.15
C ALA A 14 -2.49 5.04 -9.56
N ALA A 15 -3.11 4.19 -10.37
CA ALA A 15 -3.52 2.85 -9.95
C ALA A 15 -2.31 1.98 -9.61
N GLN A 16 -1.24 2.04 -10.41
CA GLN A 16 0.01 1.33 -10.13
C GLN A 16 0.67 1.83 -8.84
N ALA A 17 0.62 3.14 -8.59
CA ALA A 17 1.17 3.72 -7.36
C ALA A 17 0.37 3.26 -6.14
N ALA A 18 -0.97 3.20 -6.25
CA ALA A 18 -1.81 2.69 -5.18
C ALA A 18 -1.54 1.20 -4.93
N LEU A 19 -1.34 0.41 -5.99
CA LEU A 19 -0.99 -1.00 -5.88
C LEU A 19 0.35 -1.17 -5.16
N ALA A 20 1.35 -0.36 -5.53
CA ALA A 20 2.65 -0.39 -4.85
C ALA A 20 2.52 -0.05 -3.37
N ALA A 21 1.65 0.93 -3.02
CA ALA A 21 1.38 1.29 -1.63
C ALA A 21 0.74 0.13 -0.86
N GLU A 22 -0.18 -0.60 -1.50
CA GLU A 22 -0.80 -1.77 -0.85
C GLU A 22 0.18 -2.92 -0.65
N HIS A 23 1.09 -3.15 -1.60
CA HIS A 23 2.16 -4.15 -1.41
C HIS A 23 3.04 -3.79 -0.21
N ALA A 24 3.45 -2.53 -0.12
CA ALA A 24 4.28 -2.06 1.01
C ALA A 24 3.51 -2.12 2.33
N ALA A 25 2.22 -1.76 2.32
CA ALA A 25 1.36 -1.84 3.50
C ALA A 25 1.23 -3.27 4.02
N ALA A 26 1.01 -4.23 3.12
CA ALA A 26 0.91 -5.64 3.51
C ALA A 26 2.21 -6.12 4.16
N TYR A 27 3.36 -5.78 3.58
CA TYR A 27 4.65 -6.10 4.19
C TYR A 27 4.78 -5.47 5.57
N GLY A 28 4.48 -4.17 5.70
CA GLY A 28 4.57 -3.45 6.96
C GLY A 28 3.68 -4.05 8.04
N TYR A 29 2.45 -4.42 7.70
CA TYR A 29 1.54 -5.05 8.68
C TYR A 29 1.98 -6.46 9.08
N GLY A 30 2.72 -7.16 8.25
CA GLY A 30 3.37 -8.40 8.66
C GLY A 30 4.35 -8.16 9.79
N VAL A 31 5.16 -7.10 9.69
CA VAL A 31 6.10 -6.71 10.74
C VAL A 31 5.33 -6.21 11.99
N ILE A 32 4.33 -5.37 11.79
CA ILE A 32 3.50 -4.83 12.88
C ILE A 32 2.87 -5.97 13.69
N GLY A 33 2.29 -6.96 13.00
CA GLY A 33 1.64 -8.09 13.66
C GLY A 33 2.59 -8.89 14.54
N ALA A 34 3.88 -8.93 14.19
CA ALA A 34 4.89 -9.64 14.97
C ALA A 34 5.37 -8.83 16.19
N ARG A 35 5.13 -7.51 16.23
CA ARG A 35 5.68 -6.62 17.26
C ARG A 35 4.64 -5.90 18.09
N THR A 36 3.38 -5.93 17.68
CA THR A 36 2.31 -5.21 18.37
C THR A 36 1.93 -5.90 19.68
N SER A 37 1.18 -5.19 20.52
CA SER A 37 0.68 -5.75 21.78
C SER A 37 -0.41 -6.80 21.51
N PRO A 38 -0.62 -7.74 22.45
CA PRO A 38 -1.71 -8.71 22.30
C PRO A 38 -3.08 -8.06 22.14
N GLU A 39 -3.31 -6.91 22.76
CA GLU A 39 -4.58 -6.20 22.67
C GLU A 39 -4.86 -5.67 21.26
N ARG A 40 -3.82 -5.42 20.49
CA ARG A 40 -3.94 -4.88 19.14
C ARG A 40 -3.67 -5.91 18.03
N ALA A 41 -3.36 -7.15 18.41
CA ALA A 41 -3.02 -8.19 17.44
C ALA A 41 -4.16 -8.47 16.44
N ALA A 42 -5.41 -8.45 16.91
CA ALA A 42 -6.57 -8.68 16.06
C ALA A 42 -6.75 -7.55 15.04
N GLU A 43 -6.57 -6.30 15.46
CA GLU A 43 -6.62 -5.14 14.57
C GLU A 43 -5.54 -5.23 13.48
N ALA A 44 -4.33 -5.63 13.87
CA ALA A 44 -3.23 -5.78 12.92
C ALA A 44 -3.52 -6.85 11.86
N ARG A 45 -4.09 -7.99 12.28
CA ARG A 45 -4.49 -9.04 11.35
C ARG A 45 -5.60 -8.59 10.40
N GLU A 46 -6.57 -7.86 10.92
CA GLU A 46 -7.66 -7.32 10.11
C GLU A 46 -7.14 -6.31 9.08
N ALA A 47 -6.27 -5.39 9.50
CA ALA A 47 -5.66 -4.42 8.59
C ALA A 47 -4.83 -5.11 7.52
N TYR A 48 -4.04 -6.11 7.90
CA TYR A 48 -3.26 -6.92 6.95
C TYR A 48 -4.17 -7.52 5.89
N GLY A 49 -5.25 -8.19 6.31
CA GLY A 49 -6.21 -8.81 5.39
C GLY A 49 -6.88 -7.79 4.46
N ASN A 50 -7.21 -6.61 4.98
CA ASN A 50 -7.83 -5.55 4.19
C ASN A 50 -6.87 -5.03 3.11
N HIS A 51 -5.60 -4.86 3.42
CA HIS A 51 -4.61 -4.43 2.44
C HIS A 51 -4.36 -5.50 1.37
N LEU A 52 -4.36 -6.77 1.75
CA LEU A 52 -4.29 -7.87 0.77
C LEU A 52 -5.47 -7.85 -0.19
N ALA A 53 -6.68 -7.64 0.32
CA ALA A 53 -7.89 -7.59 -0.50
C ALA A 53 -7.86 -6.40 -1.46
N ARG A 54 -7.43 -5.24 -1.00
CA ARG A 54 -7.29 -4.04 -1.84
C ARG A 54 -6.20 -4.22 -2.88
N ARG A 55 -5.09 -4.86 -2.51
CA ARG A 55 -4.04 -5.22 -3.44
C ARG A 55 -4.57 -6.06 -4.60
N ASP A 56 -5.37 -7.08 -4.27
CA ASP A 56 -5.94 -7.96 -5.29
C ASP A 56 -6.92 -7.20 -6.19
N SER A 57 -7.73 -6.32 -5.62
CA SER A 57 -8.65 -5.46 -6.36
C SER A 57 -7.91 -4.53 -7.33
N LEU A 58 -6.85 -3.87 -6.86
CA LEU A 58 -6.05 -2.98 -7.70
C LEU A 58 -5.31 -3.74 -8.79
N THR A 59 -4.87 -4.96 -8.51
CA THR A 59 -4.25 -5.80 -9.53
C THR A 59 -5.22 -6.01 -10.70
N ARG A 60 -6.49 -6.32 -10.40
CA ARG A 60 -7.52 -6.47 -11.44
C ARG A 60 -7.76 -5.16 -12.17
N THR A 61 -7.86 -4.05 -11.43
CA THR A 61 -8.08 -2.73 -12.01
C THR A 61 -6.97 -2.36 -12.99
N VAL A 62 -5.71 -2.57 -12.61
CA VAL A 62 -4.58 -2.27 -13.50
C VAL A 62 -4.67 -3.09 -14.78
N ARG A 63 -5.03 -4.38 -14.69
CA ARG A 63 -5.21 -5.21 -15.89
C ARG A 63 -6.35 -4.72 -16.77
N GLU A 64 -7.47 -4.34 -16.17
CA GLU A 64 -8.61 -3.80 -16.89
C GLU A 64 -8.26 -2.50 -17.61
N MET A 65 -7.34 -1.73 -17.04
CA MET A 65 -6.84 -0.49 -17.65
C MET A 65 -5.76 -0.75 -18.71
N GLY A 66 -5.42 -2.00 -18.98
CA GLY A 66 -4.45 -2.39 -20.01
C GLY A 66 -3.00 -2.39 -19.55
N GLY A 67 -2.75 -2.27 -18.25
CA GLY A 67 -1.40 -2.30 -17.70
C GLY A 67 -1.00 -3.67 -17.16
N SER A 68 0.30 -3.83 -16.91
CA SER A 68 0.84 -4.98 -16.19
C SER A 68 1.01 -4.62 -14.74
N PRO A 69 0.29 -5.27 -13.81
CA PRO A 69 0.36 -4.90 -12.40
C PRO A 69 1.77 -5.02 -11.84
N ARG A 70 2.19 -4.03 -11.06
CA ARG A 70 3.46 -4.11 -10.34
C ARG A 70 3.45 -5.31 -9.41
N ALA A 71 4.56 -6.07 -9.41
CA ALA A 71 4.74 -7.18 -8.51
C ALA A 71 5.17 -6.69 -7.13
N ALA A 72 4.84 -7.46 -6.09
CA ALA A 72 5.35 -7.20 -4.76
C ALA A 72 6.86 -7.47 -4.73
N GLU A 73 7.59 -6.69 -3.97
CA GLU A 73 9.00 -6.95 -3.72
C GLU A 73 9.14 -7.98 -2.60
N ALA A 74 10.29 -8.65 -2.54
CA ALA A 74 10.58 -9.65 -1.50
C ALA A 74 10.60 -9.00 -0.10
N ALA A 75 11.05 -7.75 -0.01
CA ALA A 75 11.08 -6.98 1.22
C ALA A 75 11.05 -5.49 0.90
N TYR A 76 10.60 -4.70 1.85
CA TYR A 76 10.55 -3.24 1.74
C TYR A 76 11.38 -2.63 2.86
N ALA A 77 12.09 -1.55 2.57
CA ALA A 77 12.78 -0.78 3.60
C ALA A 77 11.75 -0.10 4.49
N LEU A 78 11.90 -0.27 5.79
CA LEU A 78 11.07 0.43 6.76
C LEU A 78 11.78 1.70 7.21
N PRO A 79 11.03 2.75 7.60
CA PRO A 79 11.66 4.03 7.99
C PRO A 79 12.50 3.92 9.28
N TYR A 80 12.25 2.89 10.09
CA TYR A 80 12.98 2.62 11.33
C TYR A 80 12.78 1.17 11.73
N GLU A 81 13.61 0.67 12.63
CA GLU A 81 13.45 -0.66 13.19
C GLU A 81 12.22 -0.69 14.12
N VAL A 82 11.37 -1.69 13.92
CA VAL A 82 10.16 -1.86 14.74
C VAL A 82 10.52 -2.79 15.90
N ARG A 83 10.74 -2.21 17.06
CA ARG A 83 11.24 -2.93 18.25
C ARG A 83 10.15 -3.45 19.17
N GLY A 84 8.98 -2.81 19.15
CA GLY A 84 7.89 -3.19 20.04
C GLY A 84 6.58 -2.48 19.70
N PRO A 85 5.60 -2.54 20.61
CA PRO A 85 4.26 -2.02 20.34
C PRO A 85 4.19 -0.54 19.97
N ALA A 86 4.98 0.32 20.60
CA ALA A 86 4.94 1.75 20.29
C ALA A 86 5.41 2.02 18.85
N ASP A 87 6.50 1.37 18.44
CA ASP A 87 6.98 1.48 17.06
C ASP A 87 5.98 0.89 16.06
N ALA A 88 5.34 -0.21 16.43
CA ALA A 88 4.32 -0.84 15.59
C ALA A 88 3.13 0.09 15.36
N GLU A 89 2.63 0.75 16.41
CA GLU A 89 1.54 1.72 16.29
C GLU A 89 1.92 2.91 15.41
N ARG A 90 3.14 3.40 15.61
CA ARG A 90 3.65 4.52 14.81
C ARG A 90 3.76 4.14 13.33
N LEU A 91 4.30 2.96 13.05
CA LEU A 91 4.42 2.48 11.66
C LEU A 91 3.04 2.30 11.02
N ALA A 92 2.07 1.74 11.76
CA ALA A 92 0.72 1.58 11.25
C ALA A 92 0.11 2.92 10.84
N ALA A 93 0.24 3.95 11.67
CA ALA A 93 -0.27 5.29 11.34
C ALA A 93 0.37 5.85 10.08
N GLU A 94 1.69 5.69 9.93
CA GLU A 94 2.41 6.15 8.75
C GLU A 94 2.01 5.40 7.49
N ILE A 95 1.76 4.09 7.59
CA ILE A 95 1.29 3.28 6.47
C ILE A 95 -0.09 3.76 6.01
N GLU A 96 -1.02 3.95 6.94
CA GLU A 96 -2.38 4.37 6.60
C GLU A 96 -2.38 5.76 5.95
N GLU A 97 -1.54 6.66 6.41
CA GLU A 97 -1.39 7.99 5.83
C GLU A 97 -0.87 7.91 4.39
N ARG A 98 0.13 7.09 4.15
CA ARG A 98 0.72 6.90 2.82
C ARG A 98 -0.28 6.27 1.85
N VAL A 99 -0.99 5.25 2.30
CA VAL A 99 -2.03 4.59 1.49
C VAL A 99 -3.14 5.58 1.15
N ALA A 100 -3.60 6.35 2.13
CA ALA A 100 -4.63 7.36 1.89
C ALA A 100 -4.19 8.39 0.85
N GLY A 101 -2.93 8.81 0.89
CA GLY A 101 -2.36 9.72 -0.11
C GLY A 101 -2.40 9.14 -1.52
N ALA A 102 -2.04 7.86 -1.66
CA ALA A 102 -2.06 7.20 -2.97
C ALA A 102 -3.48 7.10 -3.53
N TYR A 103 -4.48 6.80 -2.68
CA TYR A 103 -5.87 6.77 -3.13
C TYR A 103 -6.40 8.16 -3.48
N SER A 104 -6.00 9.20 -2.74
CA SER A 104 -6.35 10.58 -3.08
C SER A 104 -5.82 10.95 -4.47
N ASP A 105 -4.58 10.54 -4.77
CA ASP A 105 -4.00 10.78 -6.09
C ASP A 105 -4.76 10.02 -7.18
N LEU A 106 -5.18 8.79 -6.89
CA LEU A 106 -5.96 7.99 -7.83
C LEU A 106 -7.32 8.65 -8.14
N VAL A 107 -8.01 9.15 -7.11
CA VAL A 107 -9.28 9.85 -7.30
C VAL A 107 -9.09 11.09 -8.19
N ARG A 108 -8.04 11.88 -7.93
CA ARG A 108 -7.77 13.05 -8.75
C ARG A 108 -7.42 12.69 -10.19
N ALA A 109 -6.72 11.60 -10.41
CA ALA A 109 -6.31 11.16 -11.74
C ALA A 109 -7.46 10.56 -12.54
N ALA A 110 -8.53 10.12 -11.90
CA ALA A 110 -9.68 9.48 -12.55
C ALA A 110 -10.55 10.45 -13.33
N ASP A 111 -10.42 11.74 -13.13
CA ASP A 111 -11.23 12.77 -13.82
C ASP A 111 -10.71 13.09 -15.24
#